data_2e10d5de7f3b21215cf35055c4275bcb
#
_entry.id   2e10d5de7f3b21215cf35055c4275bcb
#
_cell.length_a   1.000
_cell.length_b   1.000
_cell.length_c   1.000
_cell.angle_alpha   90.00
_cell.angle_beta   90.00
_cell.angle_gamma   90.00
#
_symmetry.space_group_name_H-M   'P 1'
#
loop_
_entity.id
_entity.type
_entity.pdbx_description
1 polymer ?
#
loop_
_entity_poly.entity_id
_entity_poly.type
_entity_poly.pdbx_seq_one_letter_code
_entity_poly.pdbx_strand_id
1 'polypeptide(L)'
;TALAVQGIRAEAFPGAIRLTWNPVENSDFLYTEVSYYDFGTQTTVSKQCSRYTGTLYIDGLLNRYGKYRFTFTAYDVNGTPGQPVYIERQCEKAESYYVVVAENLIPLAADQLATNAQEPSEGPLELLVDGNPDTFFQSFWDEWTYPELKPAGYHYLTFDLRKEVSAFKFQYWNRKKANGSLPK
;
A
#
# COMPACT_ATOMS: atom_id res chain seq x y z
N THR A 1 -39.77 6.36 -12.89
CA THR A 1 -39.06 6.89 -11.69
C THR A 1 -37.59 6.56 -11.86
N ALA A 2 -36.71 7.57 -11.73
CA ALA A 2 -35.28 7.32 -11.84
C ALA A 2 -34.85 6.29 -10.80
N LEU A 3 -33.97 5.35 -11.22
CA LEU A 3 -33.38 4.38 -10.32
C LEU A 3 -32.54 5.11 -9.26
N ALA A 4 -32.76 4.79 -8.00
CA ALA A 4 -31.95 5.31 -6.90
C ALA A 4 -31.81 4.23 -5.81
N VAL A 5 -30.61 4.10 -5.27
CA VAL A 5 -30.35 3.24 -4.12
C VAL A 5 -30.90 3.90 -2.87
N GLN A 6 -31.58 3.13 -2.01
CA GLN A 6 -32.19 3.62 -0.78
C GLN A 6 -31.72 2.86 0.44
N GLY A 7 -31.96 3.43 1.63
CA GLY A 7 -31.66 2.78 2.90
C GLY A 7 -30.16 2.56 3.14
N ILE A 8 -29.31 3.40 2.57
CA ILE A 8 -27.87 3.30 2.69
C ILE A 8 -27.43 3.52 4.13
N ARG A 9 -26.59 2.60 4.64
CA ARG A 9 -25.95 2.68 5.95
C ARG A 9 -24.46 2.36 5.81
N ALA A 10 -23.67 2.93 6.69
CA ALA A 10 -22.24 2.69 6.77
C ALA A 10 -21.84 2.41 8.23
N GLU A 11 -21.30 1.24 8.48
CA GLU A 11 -20.79 0.79 9.78
C GLU A 11 -19.27 0.77 9.74
N ALA A 12 -18.63 1.40 10.74
CA ALA A 12 -17.19 1.48 10.83
C ALA A 12 -16.61 0.27 11.57
N PHE A 13 -15.44 -0.18 11.10
CA PHE A 13 -14.61 -1.21 11.70
C PHE A 13 -13.14 -0.76 11.65
N PRO A 14 -12.23 -1.38 12.42
CA PRO A 14 -10.82 -1.11 12.32
C PRO A 14 -10.28 -1.28 10.89
N GLY A 15 -9.90 -0.16 10.25
CA GLY A 15 -9.40 -0.15 8.88
C GLY A 15 -10.40 -0.55 7.80
N ALA A 16 -11.72 -0.59 8.11
CA ALA A 16 -12.73 -1.06 7.19
C ALA A 16 -14.08 -0.37 7.41
N ILE A 17 -14.94 -0.46 6.39
CA ILE A 17 -16.34 0.00 6.46
C ILE A 17 -17.23 -1.03 5.78
N ARG A 18 -18.31 -1.39 6.47
CA ARG A 18 -19.40 -2.17 5.90
C ARG A 18 -20.47 -1.21 5.40
N LEU A 19 -20.78 -1.30 4.13
CA LEU A 19 -21.91 -0.61 3.51
C LEU A 19 -23.08 -1.57 3.37
N THR A 20 -24.29 -1.09 3.65
CA THR A 20 -25.53 -1.83 3.42
C THR A 20 -26.56 -0.92 2.80
N TRP A 21 -27.45 -1.48 1.98
CA TRP A 21 -28.53 -0.75 1.33
C TRP A 21 -29.73 -1.67 1.06
N ASN A 22 -30.87 -1.07 0.81
CA ASN A 22 -32.04 -1.82 0.42
C ASN A 22 -31.93 -2.31 -1.04
N PRO A 23 -32.38 -3.52 -1.37
CA PRO A 23 -32.49 -3.95 -2.76
C PRO A 23 -33.31 -2.93 -3.58
N VAL A 24 -32.89 -2.69 -4.81
CA VAL A 24 -33.65 -1.83 -5.72
C VAL A 24 -34.77 -2.67 -6.35
N GLU A 25 -36.01 -2.37 -5.95
CA GLU A 25 -37.22 -3.05 -6.46
C GLU A 25 -37.65 -2.47 -7.81
N ASN A 26 -36.94 -2.84 -8.85
CA ASN A 26 -37.28 -2.48 -10.24
C ASN A 26 -36.84 -3.60 -11.17
N SER A 27 -37.72 -4.02 -12.11
CA SER A 27 -37.43 -5.09 -13.06
C SER A 27 -36.23 -4.78 -13.96
N ASP A 28 -36.05 -3.52 -14.28
CA ASP A 28 -35.01 -3.04 -15.19
C ASP A 28 -33.66 -2.80 -14.48
N PHE A 29 -33.62 -2.89 -13.16
CA PHE A 29 -32.38 -2.72 -12.38
C PHE A 29 -31.43 -3.89 -12.63
N LEU A 30 -30.17 -3.59 -12.95
CA LEU A 30 -29.15 -4.60 -13.23
C LEU A 30 -28.13 -4.73 -12.10
N TYR A 31 -27.45 -3.62 -11.72
CA TYR A 31 -26.45 -3.62 -10.67
C TYR A 31 -26.32 -2.24 -9.98
N THR A 32 -25.72 -2.24 -8.82
CA THR A 32 -25.26 -1.03 -8.14
C THR A 32 -23.75 -0.88 -8.28
N GLU A 33 -23.28 0.29 -8.71
CA GLU A 33 -21.89 0.67 -8.62
C GLU A 33 -21.68 1.46 -7.32
N VAL A 34 -20.65 1.08 -6.55
CA VAL A 34 -20.18 1.82 -5.38
C VAL A 34 -18.78 2.32 -5.67
N SER A 35 -18.62 3.64 -5.71
CA SER A 35 -17.32 4.27 -5.95
C SER A 35 -16.87 5.11 -4.75
N TYR A 36 -15.55 5.16 -4.54
CA TYR A 36 -14.92 5.98 -3.50
C TYR A 36 -13.49 6.32 -3.88
N TYR A 37 -12.97 7.41 -3.32
CA TYR A 37 -11.55 7.76 -3.47
C TYR A 37 -10.73 7.03 -2.41
N ASP A 38 -9.78 6.20 -2.84
CA ASP A 38 -8.82 5.55 -1.98
C ASP A 38 -7.59 6.47 -1.81
N PHE A 39 -7.44 7.01 -0.61
CA PHE A 39 -6.32 7.90 -0.27
C PHE A 39 -4.98 7.16 -0.19
N GLY A 40 -4.97 5.85 0.04
CA GLY A 40 -3.76 5.05 0.09
C GLY A 40 -3.12 4.87 -1.29
N THR A 41 -3.95 4.56 -2.28
CA THR A 41 -3.53 4.40 -3.68
C THR A 41 -3.67 5.67 -4.51
N GLN A 42 -4.31 6.72 -3.97
CA GLN A 42 -4.62 7.99 -4.64
C GLN A 42 -5.44 7.81 -5.93
N THR A 43 -6.35 6.84 -5.93
CA THR A 43 -7.20 6.52 -7.07
C THR A 43 -8.66 6.43 -6.67
N THR A 44 -9.56 6.61 -7.65
CA THR A 44 -10.97 6.28 -7.48
C THR A 44 -11.17 4.78 -7.74
N VAL A 45 -11.73 4.10 -6.77
CA VAL A 45 -12.09 2.68 -6.85
C VAL A 45 -13.58 2.56 -7.10
N SER A 46 -13.97 1.72 -8.06
CA SER A 46 -15.35 1.33 -8.33
C SER A 46 -15.56 -0.16 -8.11
N LYS A 47 -16.65 -0.52 -7.44
CA LYS A 47 -17.10 -1.90 -7.18
C LYS A 47 -18.50 -2.07 -7.73
N GLN A 48 -18.70 -3.07 -8.58
CA GLN A 48 -20.02 -3.44 -9.09
C GLN A 48 -20.63 -4.54 -8.20
N CYS A 49 -21.83 -4.27 -7.71
CA CYS A 49 -22.59 -5.16 -6.86
C CYS A 49 -23.84 -5.62 -7.60
N SER A 50 -24.06 -6.92 -7.70
CA SER A 50 -25.22 -7.46 -8.41
C SER A 50 -26.53 -6.99 -7.79
N ARG A 51 -27.63 -7.09 -8.52
CA ARG A 51 -28.97 -6.71 -8.04
C ARG A 51 -29.43 -7.45 -6.76
N TYR A 52 -28.79 -8.59 -6.47
CA TYR A 52 -29.11 -9.41 -5.29
C TYR A 52 -28.23 -9.09 -4.08
N THR A 53 -27.28 -8.16 -4.25
CA THR A 53 -26.32 -7.77 -3.21
C THR A 53 -26.79 -6.47 -2.55
N GLY A 54 -27.02 -6.51 -1.25
CA GLY A 54 -27.36 -5.34 -0.42
C GLY A 54 -26.27 -5.00 0.60
N THR A 55 -25.06 -5.54 0.44
CA THR A 55 -23.94 -5.30 1.35
C THR A 55 -22.61 -5.32 0.61
N LEU A 56 -21.65 -4.50 1.06
CA LEU A 56 -20.28 -4.46 0.57
C LEU A 56 -19.35 -4.16 1.75
N TYR A 57 -18.34 -4.98 1.92
CA TYR A 57 -17.28 -4.75 2.90
C TYR A 57 -16.04 -4.21 2.20
N ILE A 58 -15.54 -3.06 2.67
CA ILE A 58 -14.37 -2.37 2.11
C ILE A 58 -13.33 -2.30 3.22
N ASP A 59 -12.20 -2.95 3.02
CA ASP A 59 -11.04 -2.97 3.91
C ASP A 59 -9.85 -2.17 3.36
N GLY A 60 -8.75 -2.16 4.07
CA GLY A 60 -7.54 -1.42 3.69
C GLY A 60 -7.67 0.09 3.81
N LEU A 61 -8.73 0.59 4.45
CA LEU A 61 -8.97 2.01 4.67
C LEU A 61 -8.11 2.55 5.81
N LEU A 62 -7.67 3.80 5.67
CA LEU A 62 -6.80 4.45 6.64
C LEU A 62 -7.55 5.55 7.39
N ASN A 63 -7.77 5.35 8.69
CA ASN A 63 -8.47 6.28 9.58
C ASN A 63 -7.88 7.72 9.53
N ARG A 64 -6.57 7.86 9.33
CA ARG A 64 -5.86 9.15 9.30
C ARG A 64 -6.35 10.13 8.22
N TYR A 65 -7.00 9.62 7.17
CA TYR A 65 -7.52 10.47 6.08
C TYR A 65 -8.95 10.98 6.34
N GLY A 66 -9.54 10.64 7.49
CA GLY A 66 -10.86 11.10 7.86
C GLY A 66 -11.98 10.33 7.17
N LYS A 67 -13.01 11.04 6.73
CA LYS A 67 -14.19 10.42 6.13
C LYS A 67 -13.96 10.07 4.67
N TYR A 68 -14.34 8.84 4.30
CA TYR A 68 -14.49 8.41 2.93
C TYR A 68 -15.91 8.68 2.46
N ARG A 69 -16.06 9.19 1.23
CA ARG A 69 -17.36 9.35 0.58
C ARG A 69 -17.59 8.18 -0.35
N PHE A 70 -18.65 7.42 -0.11
CA PHE A 70 -19.09 6.31 -0.94
C PHE A 70 -20.30 6.75 -1.75
N THR A 71 -20.16 6.74 -3.08
CA THR A 71 -21.22 7.10 -4.02
C THR A 71 -21.82 5.85 -4.62
N PHE A 72 -23.13 5.74 -4.57
CA PHE A 72 -23.91 4.61 -5.09
C PHE A 72 -24.66 5.06 -6.32
N THR A 73 -24.48 4.35 -7.42
CA THR A 73 -25.22 4.58 -8.67
C THR A 73 -25.87 3.27 -9.12
N ALA A 74 -27.19 3.26 -9.24
CA ALA A 74 -27.92 2.12 -9.78
C ALA A 74 -27.92 2.19 -11.30
N TYR A 75 -27.69 1.07 -11.98
CA TYR A 75 -27.71 0.97 -13.45
C TYR A 75 -28.84 0.03 -13.89
N ASP A 76 -29.52 0.42 -14.95
CA ASP A 76 -30.52 -0.42 -15.60
C ASP A 76 -29.90 -1.43 -16.59
N VAL A 77 -30.73 -2.29 -17.16
CA VAL A 77 -30.31 -3.32 -18.14
C VAL A 77 -29.74 -2.74 -19.44
N ASN A 78 -29.97 -1.45 -19.72
CA ASN A 78 -29.43 -0.75 -20.87
C ASN A 78 -28.11 -0.01 -20.54
N GLY A 79 -27.66 -0.10 -19.28
CA GLY A 79 -26.48 0.62 -18.80
C GLY A 79 -26.74 2.09 -18.48
N THR A 80 -28.01 2.51 -18.35
CA THR A 80 -28.35 3.88 -17.99
C THR A 80 -28.20 4.09 -16.49
N PRO A 81 -27.41 5.10 -16.03
CA PRO A 81 -27.27 5.40 -14.63
C PRO A 81 -28.53 6.07 -14.06
N GLY A 82 -28.91 5.66 -12.87
CA GLY A 82 -29.90 6.32 -12.08
C GLY A 82 -29.35 7.52 -11.31
N GLN A 83 -30.12 8.05 -10.37
CA GLN A 83 -29.70 9.17 -9.54
C GLN A 83 -28.65 8.69 -8.54
N PRO A 84 -27.41 9.24 -8.55
CA PRO A 84 -26.39 8.88 -7.57
C PRO A 84 -26.74 9.42 -6.18
N VAL A 85 -26.47 8.62 -5.16
CA VAL A 85 -26.60 8.97 -3.74
C VAL A 85 -25.31 8.64 -3.02
N TYR A 86 -25.03 9.31 -1.91
CA TYR A 86 -23.78 9.08 -1.20
C TYR A 86 -23.94 9.03 0.31
N ILE A 87 -22.98 8.42 0.97
CA ILE A 87 -22.80 8.43 2.42
C ILE A 87 -21.33 8.68 2.74
N GLU A 88 -21.08 9.35 3.86
CA GLU A 88 -19.72 9.58 4.35
C GLU A 88 -19.52 8.85 5.68
N ARG A 89 -18.40 8.15 5.80
CA ARG A 89 -18.04 7.45 7.03
C ARG A 89 -16.51 7.41 7.17
N GLN A 90 -16.03 7.57 8.40
CA GLN A 90 -14.64 7.32 8.77
C GLN A 90 -14.55 5.90 9.33
N CYS A 91 -13.54 5.12 8.92
CA CYS A 91 -13.27 3.84 9.54
C CYS A 91 -12.68 4.03 10.95
N GLU A 92 -12.77 3.01 11.78
CA GLU A 92 -12.06 3.00 13.04
C GLU A 92 -10.55 2.87 12.81
N LYS A 93 -9.76 3.31 13.78
CA LYS A 93 -8.31 3.12 13.74
C LYS A 93 -8.02 1.63 13.82
N ALA A 94 -7.36 1.08 12.81
CA ALA A 94 -6.84 -0.28 12.90
C ALA A 94 -5.78 -0.33 14.00
N GLU A 95 -5.91 -1.27 14.91
CA GLU A 95 -4.85 -1.57 15.86
C GLU A 95 -3.66 -2.14 15.10
N SER A 96 -2.47 -1.65 15.44
CA SER A 96 -1.25 -2.29 14.95
C SER A 96 -1.16 -3.68 15.57
N TYR A 97 -1.02 -4.72 14.76
CA TYR A 97 -0.74 -6.08 15.26
C TYR A 97 0.57 -6.16 16.03
N TYR A 98 1.40 -5.14 15.90
CA TYR A 98 2.68 -5.04 16.59
C TYR A 98 2.62 -3.89 17.59
N VAL A 99 2.52 -4.23 18.86
CA VAL A 99 2.83 -3.28 19.94
C VAL A 99 4.35 -3.22 20.03
N VAL A 100 4.92 -2.09 19.64
CA VAL A 100 6.36 -1.86 19.88
C VAL A 100 6.54 -1.68 21.37
N VAL A 101 6.92 -2.75 22.07
CA VAL A 101 7.18 -2.74 23.52
C VAL A 101 8.54 -2.13 23.84
N ALA A 102 9.51 -2.24 22.91
CA ALA A 102 10.81 -1.58 22.99
C ALA A 102 11.43 -1.48 21.59
N GLU A 103 12.08 -0.37 21.29
CA GLU A 103 12.95 -0.25 20.11
C GLU A 103 14.39 -0.43 20.57
N ASN A 104 15.02 -1.51 20.14
CA ASN A 104 16.44 -1.73 20.37
C ASN A 104 17.17 -1.57 19.04
N LEU A 105 18.12 -0.65 19.00
CA LEU A 105 19.03 -0.57 17.87
C LEU A 105 19.88 -1.84 17.78
N ILE A 106 19.87 -2.48 16.63
CA ILE A 106 20.78 -3.60 16.31
C ILE A 106 21.92 -3.01 15.49
N PRO A 107 23.07 -2.76 16.09
CA PRO A 107 24.23 -2.33 15.31
C PRO A 107 24.66 -3.48 14.40
N LEU A 108 24.88 -3.18 13.13
CA LEU A 108 25.37 -4.13 12.15
C LEU A 108 26.86 -3.87 11.89
N ALA A 109 27.63 -4.92 11.81
CA ALA A 109 29.02 -4.89 11.34
C ALA A 109 29.09 -5.26 9.85
N ALA A 110 30.15 -4.88 9.18
CA ALA A 110 30.33 -5.13 7.76
C ALA A 110 30.27 -6.64 7.39
N ASP A 111 30.76 -7.52 8.26
CA ASP A 111 30.73 -8.98 8.08
C ASP A 111 29.34 -9.62 8.22
N GLN A 112 28.32 -8.81 8.57
CA GLN A 112 26.91 -9.22 8.61
C GLN A 112 26.15 -8.85 7.33
N LEU A 113 26.82 -8.22 6.39
CA LEU A 113 26.26 -7.77 5.13
C LEU A 113 26.72 -8.63 3.97
N ALA A 114 25.83 -8.89 3.02
CA ALA A 114 26.19 -9.50 1.74
C ALA A 114 25.33 -8.92 0.62
N THR A 115 25.88 -8.90 -0.57
CA THR A 115 25.17 -8.51 -1.80
C THR A 115 25.66 -9.35 -2.97
N ASN A 116 24.79 -9.56 -3.97
CA ASN A 116 25.19 -10.12 -5.25
C ASN A 116 25.61 -9.04 -6.26
N ALA A 117 25.56 -7.77 -5.89
CA ALA A 117 25.67 -6.66 -6.82
C ALA A 117 26.54 -5.54 -6.25
N GLN A 118 27.79 -5.88 -5.89
CA GLN A 118 28.79 -4.88 -5.49
C GLN A 118 29.34 -4.16 -6.72
N GLU A 119 29.31 -2.82 -6.71
CA GLU A 119 30.04 -2.04 -7.70
C GLU A 119 31.55 -2.05 -7.36
N PRO A 120 32.43 -2.51 -8.26
CA PRO A 120 33.85 -2.64 -7.92
C PRO A 120 34.60 -1.30 -7.86
N SER A 121 34.07 -0.25 -8.50
CA SER A 121 34.75 1.03 -8.63
C SER A 121 34.41 2.05 -7.55
N GLU A 122 33.25 1.93 -6.90
CA GLU A 122 32.79 2.86 -5.88
C GLU A 122 31.79 2.26 -4.90
N GLY A 123 31.65 2.89 -3.74
CA GLY A 123 30.60 2.62 -2.79
C GLY A 123 30.58 1.20 -2.24
N PRO A 124 31.68 0.71 -1.63
CA PRO A 124 31.74 -0.65 -1.09
C PRO A 124 30.72 -0.86 0.02
N LEU A 125 30.31 -2.13 0.19
CA LEU A 125 29.19 -2.55 1.02
C LEU A 125 29.30 -2.15 2.50
N GLU A 126 30.52 -2.15 3.05
CA GLU A 126 30.80 -1.74 4.43
C GLU A 126 30.41 -0.31 4.76
N LEU A 127 30.32 0.57 3.76
CA LEU A 127 29.88 1.97 3.97
C LEU A 127 28.40 2.10 4.34
N LEU A 128 27.62 1.03 4.24
CA LEU A 128 26.24 1.02 4.77
C LEU A 128 26.17 1.07 6.29
N VAL A 129 27.23 0.66 6.97
CA VAL A 129 27.24 0.50 8.43
C VAL A 129 28.39 1.24 9.12
N ASP A 130 29.07 2.12 8.42
CA ASP A 130 30.17 2.92 8.95
C ASP A 130 29.73 4.09 9.86
N GLY A 131 28.40 4.33 9.93
CA GLY A 131 27.81 5.41 10.72
C GLY A 131 27.98 6.79 10.12
N ASN A 132 28.50 6.91 8.90
CA ASN A 132 28.74 8.18 8.22
C ASN A 132 27.68 8.42 7.13
N PRO A 133 26.76 9.39 7.29
CA PRO A 133 25.71 9.65 6.31
C PRO A 133 26.21 10.29 5.01
N ASP A 134 27.51 10.64 4.93
CA ASP A 134 28.12 11.22 3.73
C ASP A 134 28.78 10.16 2.83
N THR A 135 28.97 8.95 3.33
CA THR A 135 29.35 7.79 2.55
C THR A 135 28.12 7.08 1.97
N PHE A 136 28.32 6.15 1.05
CA PHE A 136 27.21 5.44 0.41
C PHE A 136 27.66 4.08 -0.11
N PHE A 137 26.72 3.17 -0.18
CA PHE A 137 26.86 1.93 -0.95
C PHE A 137 26.35 2.16 -2.38
N GLN A 138 27.08 1.61 -3.35
CA GLN A 138 26.67 1.61 -4.74
C GLN A 138 26.46 0.17 -5.22
N SER A 139 25.25 -0.13 -5.66
CA SER A 139 24.98 -1.39 -6.34
C SER A 139 25.53 -1.36 -7.76
N PHE A 140 25.89 -2.55 -8.28
CA PHE A 140 26.45 -2.70 -9.61
C PHE A 140 25.64 -1.99 -10.69
N TRP A 141 26.29 -1.20 -11.54
CA TRP A 141 25.68 -0.46 -12.62
C TRP A 141 26.53 -0.43 -13.90
N ASP A 142 27.84 -0.65 -13.81
CA ASP A 142 28.79 -0.54 -14.94
C ASP A 142 29.01 -1.90 -15.62
N GLU A 143 27.99 -2.37 -16.31
CA GLU A 143 28.05 -3.59 -17.10
C GLU A 143 28.92 -3.49 -18.37
N TRP A 144 29.35 -2.30 -18.74
CA TRP A 144 30.22 -2.06 -19.88
C TRP A 144 31.68 -2.37 -19.53
N THR A 145 32.10 -1.91 -18.35
CA THR A 145 33.47 -2.12 -17.89
C THR A 145 33.69 -3.50 -17.27
N TYR A 146 32.66 -4.04 -16.60
CA TYR A 146 32.72 -5.30 -15.84
C TYR A 146 31.57 -6.25 -16.20
N PRO A 147 31.46 -6.68 -17.48
CA PRO A 147 30.33 -7.50 -17.90
C PRO A 147 30.23 -8.84 -17.18
N GLU A 148 31.34 -9.40 -16.72
CA GLU A 148 31.42 -10.66 -15.97
C GLU A 148 30.90 -10.55 -14.54
N LEU A 149 30.79 -9.35 -13.99
CA LEU A 149 30.26 -9.09 -12.64
C LEU A 149 28.76 -8.76 -12.64
N LYS A 150 28.13 -8.74 -13.79
CA LYS A 150 26.70 -8.46 -13.91
C LYS A 150 25.88 -9.52 -13.16
N PRO A 151 25.12 -9.11 -12.12
CA PRO A 151 24.30 -10.07 -11.38
C PRO A 151 23.21 -10.69 -12.26
N ALA A 152 22.97 -11.98 -12.07
CA ALA A 152 21.81 -12.63 -12.67
C ALA A 152 20.56 -12.29 -11.86
N GLY A 153 19.63 -11.57 -12.48
CA GLY A 153 18.34 -11.20 -11.85
C GLY A 153 18.40 -9.91 -11.02
N TYR A 154 17.66 -9.88 -9.90
CA TYR A 154 17.55 -8.69 -9.06
C TYR A 154 18.78 -8.49 -8.18
N HIS A 155 19.12 -7.21 -7.92
CA HIS A 155 20.09 -6.86 -6.90
C HIS A 155 19.44 -7.09 -5.52
N TYR A 156 20.20 -7.67 -4.60
CA TYR A 156 19.74 -7.87 -3.22
C TYR A 156 20.81 -7.53 -2.21
N LEU A 157 20.34 -7.15 -1.03
CA LEU A 157 21.16 -7.00 0.17
C LEU A 157 20.68 -8.01 1.22
N THR A 158 21.62 -8.69 1.85
CA THR A 158 21.35 -9.59 2.97
C THR A 158 21.91 -8.99 4.24
N PHE A 159 21.15 -9.05 5.32
CA PHE A 159 21.49 -8.60 6.66
C PHE A 159 21.39 -9.79 7.62
N ASP A 160 22.52 -10.26 8.14
CA ASP A 160 22.53 -11.28 9.19
C ASP A 160 22.39 -10.60 10.55
N LEU A 161 21.23 -10.71 11.16
CA LEU A 161 20.96 -10.12 12.48
C LEU A 161 21.59 -10.92 13.63
N ARG A 162 22.17 -12.11 13.37
CA ARG A 162 22.78 -13.06 14.36
C ARG A 162 21.86 -13.43 15.50
N LYS A 163 20.57 -13.15 15.38
CA LYS A 163 19.54 -13.50 16.36
C LYS A 163 18.17 -13.54 15.70
N GLU A 164 17.29 -14.31 16.27
CA GLU A 164 15.87 -14.28 15.89
C GLU A 164 15.22 -12.98 16.36
N VAL A 165 14.40 -12.39 15.50
CA VAL A 165 13.61 -11.21 15.79
C VAL A 165 12.17 -11.43 15.33
N SER A 166 11.20 -11.04 16.14
CA SER A 166 9.78 -11.16 15.79
C SER A 166 9.32 -10.08 14.81
N ALA A 167 9.99 -8.94 14.82
CA ALA A 167 9.77 -7.83 13.89
C ALA A 167 11.01 -6.92 13.89
N PHE A 168 11.23 -6.22 12.81
CA PHE A 168 12.28 -5.21 12.72
C PHE A 168 11.81 -3.99 11.95
N LYS A 169 12.45 -2.86 12.22
CA LYS A 169 12.30 -1.61 11.50
C LYS A 169 13.62 -1.31 10.80
N PHE A 170 13.55 -1.06 9.51
CA PHE A 170 14.71 -0.69 8.72
C PHE A 170 14.75 0.83 8.56
N GLN A 171 15.89 1.43 8.82
CA GLN A 171 16.14 2.85 8.61
C GLN A 171 17.38 3.02 7.75
N TYR A 172 17.29 3.86 6.73
CA TYR A 172 18.39 4.17 5.84
C TYR A 172 18.36 5.65 5.44
N TRP A 173 19.47 6.14 4.98
CA TRP A 173 19.62 7.49 4.44
C TRP A 173 20.00 7.38 2.96
N ASN A 174 19.36 8.20 2.15
CA ASN A 174 19.75 8.32 0.76
C ASN A 174 21.08 9.04 0.60
N ARG A 175 21.82 8.68 -0.45
CA ARG A 175 22.96 9.46 -0.92
C ARG A 175 22.53 10.93 -1.10
N LYS A 176 23.24 11.86 -0.52
CA LYS A 176 22.94 13.31 -0.56
C LYS A 176 23.10 13.95 -1.94
N LYS A 177 23.79 13.31 -2.89
CA LYS A 177 23.95 13.79 -4.26
C LYS A 177 22.80 13.31 -5.13
N ALA A 178 22.28 14.20 -5.97
CA ALA A 178 20.97 14.19 -6.64
C ALA A 178 20.59 12.99 -7.52
N ASN A 179 21.39 11.95 -7.66
CA ASN A 179 21.14 10.83 -8.57
C ASN A 179 20.90 9.47 -7.88
N GLY A 180 20.76 9.46 -6.56
CA GLY A 180 20.51 8.20 -5.83
C GLY A 180 19.06 7.76 -6.00
N SER A 181 18.85 6.57 -6.55
CA SER A 181 17.53 5.92 -6.54
C SER A 181 17.20 5.42 -5.14
N LEU A 182 15.96 5.64 -4.70
CA LEU A 182 15.46 5.00 -3.49
C LEU A 182 15.33 3.49 -3.70
N PRO A 183 15.60 2.66 -2.68
CA PRO A 183 15.17 1.27 -2.69
C PRO A 183 13.66 1.20 -2.92
N LYS A 184 13.24 0.28 -3.77
CA LYS A 184 11.82 0.00 -4.04
C LYS A 184 11.30 -1.03 -3.06
#